data_80a682d29f7abaef4c8ccf9fead605c1
#
_entry.id   80a682d29f7abaef4c8ccf9fead605c1
#
_cell.length_a   1.000
_cell.length_b   1.000
_cell.length_c   1.000
_cell.angle_alpha   90.00
_cell.angle_beta   90.00
_cell.angle_gamma   90.00
#
_symmetry.space_group_name_H-M   'P 1'
#
loop_
_entity.id
_entity.type
_entity.pdbx_description
1 polymer ?
#
loop_
_entity_poly.entity_id
_entity_poly.type
_entity_poly.pdbx_seq_one_letter_code
_entity_poly.pdbx_strand_id
1 'polypeptide(L)'
;GELEIAQTIQQAMLPKVFPPFADRLDLNIYGMVRPAKEIGGDLYDFYVRHDKLFFCVGDVSGKGVPASLVMATVRSLFRSITSHEEQAHVIMRQMNDALSDSNEQNMFVTLFLGVLDIESGELHYCNAGHNAPVLNGEMLPVLPNLPIGVASGFEFQPQTTTIHHNDLLFLYTDGLTEAENTRHEQFGEQRMLQILDQQRGERPRHITDMMEAEVASFVGAAQQSDDLTMLVIRYQTDAILMRNDIQQIPTLAEWVEGLSIPMELNMPINLALEEAVSNVMLYAYPGRNDGKVYVEYVETETPEGKTLVFTISDSGVAFDPTQTPDADITLSAEERAIGGLGIHLVRQLMDEIRYERSDDKNILTLVKRV
;
A
#
# COMPACT_ATOMS: atom_id res chain seq x y z
N GLY A 1 10.57 -26.30 14.33
CA GLY A 1 10.09 -26.57 15.68
C GLY A 1 8.69 -26.03 15.92
N GLU A 2 8.16 -26.14 17.12
CA GLU A 2 6.81 -25.63 17.45
C GLU A 2 6.64 -24.13 17.20
N LEU A 3 7.68 -23.33 17.43
CA LEU A 3 7.68 -21.88 17.15
C LEU A 3 7.58 -21.57 15.64
N GLU A 4 8.20 -22.34 14.79
CA GLU A 4 8.08 -22.17 13.33
C GLU A 4 6.67 -22.49 12.84
N ILE A 5 6.03 -23.47 13.45
CA ILE A 5 4.63 -23.79 13.16
C ILE A 5 3.73 -22.64 13.63
N ALA A 6 3.95 -22.12 14.84
CA ALA A 6 3.22 -20.98 15.37
C ALA A 6 3.40 -19.73 14.48
N GLN A 7 4.60 -19.47 14.01
CA GLN A 7 4.89 -18.39 13.04
C GLN A 7 4.09 -18.57 11.75
N THR A 8 4.09 -19.77 11.19
CA THR A 8 3.34 -20.06 9.96
C THR A 8 1.84 -19.83 10.16
N ILE A 9 1.28 -20.28 11.29
CA ILE A 9 -0.13 -20.07 11.62
C ILE A 9 -0.42 -18.58 11.78
N GLN A 10 0.39 -17.85 12.56
CA GLN A 10 0.21 -16.41 12.78
C GLN A 10 0.28 -15.62 11.48
N GLN A 11 1.27 -15.89 10.65
CA GLN A 11 1.39 -15.26 9.35
C GLN A 11 0.24 -15.59 8.40
N ALA A 12 -0.36 -16.78 8.49
CA ALA A 12 -1.52 -17.15 7.70
C ALA A 12 -2.81 -16.40 8.12
N MET A 13 -2.85 -15.84 9.32
CA MET A 13 -3.98 -15.05 9.81
C MET A 13 -4.03 -13.64 9.21
N LEU A 14 -2.91 -13.12 8.75
CA LEU A 14 -2.83 -11.76 8.18
C LEU A 14 -3.10 -11.78 6.67
N PRO A 15 -3.69 -10.71 6.10
CA PRO A 15 -3.84 -10.59 4.65
C PRO A 15 -2.48 -10.62 3.94
N LYS A 16 -2.33 -11.49 2.93
CA LYS A 16 -1.07 -11.71 2.19
C LYS A 16 -1.21 -11.60 0.68
N VAL A 17 -2.44 -11.71 0.16
CA VAL A 17 -2.69 -11.65 -1.28
C VAL A 17 -2.94 -10.21 -1.67
N PHE A 18 -2.11 -9.69 -2.57
CA PHE A 18 -2.19 -8.33 -3.07
C PHE A 18 -2.13 -8.33 -4.61
N PRO A 19 -3.00 -7.56 -5.31
CA PRO A 19 -4.10 -6.77 -4.74
C PRO A 19 -5.15 -7.65 -4.08
N PRO A 20 -5.72 -7.21 -2.92
CA PRO A 20 -6.64 -8.05 -2.16
C PRO A 20 -8.04 -8.17 -2.79
N PHE A 21 -8.40 -7.21 -3.65
CA PHE A 21 -9.71 -7.10 -4.28
C PHE A 21 -9.53 -7.08 -5.80
N ALA A 22 -9.53 -8.26 -6.43
CA ALA A 22 -9.20 -8.42 -7.86
C ALA A 22 -10.14 -7.62 -8.80
N ASP A 23 -11.38 -7.39 -8.38
CA ASP A 23 -12.42 -6.71 -9.17
C ASP A 23 -12.60 -5.22 -8.77
N ARG A 24 -11.79 -4.72 -7.83
CA ARG A 24 -11.82 -3.33 -7.36
C ARG A 24 -10.58 -2.58 -7.81
N LEU A 25 -10.78 -1.52 -8.58
CA LEU A 25 -9.70 -0.65 -9.06
C LEU A 25 -9.61 0.69 -8.28
N ASP A 26 -10.60 0.96 -7.42
CA ASP A 26 -10.72 2.19 -6.65
C ASP A 26 -9.93 2.21 -5.33
N LEU A 27 -9.36 1.06 -4.94
CA LEU A 27 -8.52 0.92 -3.76
C LEU A 27 -7.22 0.21 -4.10
N ASN A 28 -6.09 0.79 -3.71
CA ASN A 28 -4.81 0.11 -3.74
C ASN A 28 -4.29 -0.01 -2.30
N ILE A 29 -4.12 -1.23 -1.83
CA ILE A 29 -3.76 -1.53 -0.44
C ILE A 29 -2.57 -2.47 -0.42
N TYR A 30 -1.62 -2.19 0.46
CA TYR A 30 -0.52 -3.09 0.79
C TYR A 30 -0.23 -3.06 2.28
N GLY A 31 -0.02 -4.22 2.87
CA GLY A 31 0.34 -4.37 4.28
C GLY A 31 1.48 -5.36 4.47
N MET A 32 2.28 -5.13 5.50
CA MET A 32 3.37 -6.02 5.88
C MET A 32 3.60 -6.00 7.37
N VAL A 33 4.05 -7.13 7.91
CA VAL A 33 4.58 -7.29 9.27
C VAL A 33 5.92 -8.00 9.21
N ARG A 34 6.91 -7.45 9.86
CA ARG A 34 8.19 -8.10 10.13
C ARG A 34 8.39 -8.23 11.63
N PRO A 35 8.17 -9.42 12.21
CA PRO A 35 8.38 -9.65 13.63
C PRO A 35 9.86 -9.48 14.03
N ALA A 36 10.10 -8.97 15.23
CA ALA A 36 11.45 -8.89 15.83
C ALA A 36 11.98 -10.26 16.27
N LYS A 37 11.07 -11.17 16.58
CA LYS A 37 11.33 -12.58 16.93
C LYS A 37 10.59 -13.50 15.96
N GLU A 38 10.58 -14.80 16.23
CA GLU A 38 9.86 -15.77 15.40
C GLU A 38 8.37 -15.46 15.31
N ILE A 39 7.76 -14.98 16.40
CA ILE A 39 6.37 -14.54 16.49
C ILE A 39 6.27 -13.20 17.21
N GLY A 40 5.29 -12.38 16.82
CA GLY A 40 5.10 -11.02 17.32
C GLY A 40 3.68 -10.73 17.81
N GLY A 41 3.51 -9.54 18.36
CA GLY A 41 2.23 -9.01 18.84
C GLY A 41 1.55 -8.06 17.86
N ASP A 42 2.26 -7.59 16.86
CA ASP A 42 1.71 -6.68 15.86
C ASP A 42 0.68 -7.35 14.97
N LEU A 43 -0.32 -6.58 14.55
CA LEU A 43 -1.33 -7.01 13.60
C LEU A 43 -1.76 -5.88 12.69
N TYR A 44 -2.19 -6.26 11.50
CA TYR A 44 -3.08 -5.48 10.66
C TYR A 44 -4.15 -6.40 10.07
N ASP A 45 -5.30 -5.85 9.76
CA ASP A 45 -6.33 -6.56 9.03
C ASP A 45 -7.20 -5.58 8.24
N PHE A 46 -7.79 -6.06 7.17
CA PHE A 46 -8.74 -5.29 6.38
C PHE A 46 -9.62 -6.19 5.52
N TYR A 47 -10.83 -5.76 5.25
CA TYR A 47 -11.72 -6.36 4.27
C TYR A 47 -12.83 -5.39 3.88
N VAL A 48 -13.54 -5.71 2.80
CA VAL A 48 -14.67 -4.91 2.32
C VAL A 48 -15.97 -5.64 2.59
N ARG A 49 -16.93 -4.92 3.15
CA ARG A 49 -18.31 -5.35 3.33
C ARG A 49 -19.26 -4.17 3.07
N HIS A 50 -20.30 -4.36 2.24
CA HIS A 50 -21.28 -3.33 1.90
C HIS A 50 -20.65 -2.00 1.45
N ASP A 51 -19.66 -2.07 0.53
CA ASP A 51 -18.91 -0.91 0.05
C ASP A 51 -18.22 -0.07 1.13
N LYS A 52 -17.93 -0.69 2.26
CA LYS A 52 -17.11 -0.13 3.33
C LYS A 52 -15.85 -0.95 3.53
N LEU A 53 -14.73 -0.25 3.62
CA LEU A 53 -13.44 -0.84 3.98
C LEU A 53 -13.29 -0.77 5.50
N PHE A 54 -13.26 -1.93 6.14
CA PHE A 54 -12.91 -2.09 7.55
C PHE A 54 -11.42 -2.39 7.65
N PHE A 55 -10.69 -1.67 8.47
CA PHE A 55 -9.26 -1.90 8.65
C PHE A 55 -8.80 -1.56 10.05
N CYS A 56 -7.73 -2.21 10.50
CA CYS A 56 -7.07 -1.92 11.75
C CYS A 56 -5.57 -2.18 11.68
N VAL A 57 -4.83 -1.50 12.54
CA VAL A 57 -3.43 -1.76 12.85
C VAL A 57 -3.28 -1.69 14.36
N GLY A 58 -2.59 -2.66 14.94
CA GLY A 58 -2.43 -2.73 16.39
C GLY A 58 -1.12 -3.35 16.83
N ASP A 59 -0.79 -3.09 18.09
CA ASP A 59 0.37 -3.61 18.76
C ASP A 59 -0.01 -4.10 20.17
N VAL A 60 0.24 -5.38 20.42
CA VAL A 60 -0.01 -6.02 21.72
C VAL A 60 1.15 -5.73 22.66
N SER A 61 0.85 -5.35 23.91
CA SER A 61 1.87 -5.21 24.96
C SER A 61 2.62 -6.53 25.20
N GLY A 62 3.93 -6.46 25.34
CA GLY A 62 4.78 -7.63 25.52
C GLY A 62 5.23 -8.25 24.19
N LYS A 63 5.89 -9.40 24.27
CA LYS A 63 6.52 -10.06 23.12
C LYS A 63 6.38 -11.58 23.18
N GLY A 64 6.60 -12.22 22.05
CA GLY A 64 6.63 -13.69 21.94
C GLY A 64 5.24 -14.33 22.00
N VAL A 65 5.18 -15.56 22.54
CA VAL A 65 3.98 -16.40 22.53
C VAL A 65 2.76 -15.73 23.19
N PRO A 66 2.86 -15.12 24.39
CA PRO A 66 1.70 -14.47 25.00
C PRO A 66 1.13 -13.35 24.13
N ALA A 67 1.98 -12.50 23.58
CA ALA A 67 1.55 -11.41 22.70
C ALA A 67 0.91 -11.95 21.41
N SER A 68 1.43 -13.02 20.84
CA SER A 68 0.89 -13.62 19.62
C SER A 68 -0.50 -14.23 19.82
N LEU A 69 -0.79 -14.79 21.00
CA LEU A 69 -2.13 -15.32 21.33
C LEU A 69 -3.14 -14.18 21.50
N VAL A 70 -2.76 -13.08 22.14
CA VAL A 70 -3.62 -11.90 22.25
C VAL A 70 -3.87 -11.29 20.87
N MET A 71 -2.83 -11.19 20.02
CA MET A 71 -2.97 -10.74 18.62
C MET A 71 -4.02 -11.56 17.86
N ALA A 72 -3.95 -12.89 17.95
CA ALA A 72 -4.92 -13.76 17.31
C ALA A 72 -6.36 -13.54 17.83
N THR A 73 -6.50 -13.31 19.13
CA THR A 73 -7.79 -12.98 19.75
C THR A 73 -8.32 -11.63 19.23
N VAL A 74 -7.50 -10.61 19.22
CA VAL A 74 -7.87 -9.25 18.72
C VAL A 74 -8.31 -9.31 17.25
N ARG A 75 -7.56 -10.01 16.42
CA ARG A 75 -7.90 -10.19 15.01
C ARG A 75 -9.26 -10.91 14.85
N SER A 76 -9.51 -11.95 15.64
CA SER A 76 -10.77 -12.68 15.63
C SER A 76 -11.95 -11.83 16.10
N LEU A 77 -11.77 -11.03 17.14
CA LEU A 77 -12.77 -10.07 17.62
C LEU A 77 -13.07 -9.00 16.55
N PHE A 78 -12.05 -8.46 15.92
CA PHE A 78 -12.21 -7.50 14.82
C PHE A 78 -13.11 -8.08 13.71
N ARG A 79 -12.82 -9.28 13.22
CA ARG A 79 -13.60 -9.95 12.18
C ARG A 79 -15.03 -10.28 12.61
N SER A 80 -15.19 -10.75 13.84
CA SER A 80 -16.52 -11.11 14.37
C SER A 80 -17.41 -9.88 14.54
N ILE A 81 -16.90 -8.84 15.17
CA ILE A 81 -17.69 -7.63 15.51
C ILE A 81 -17.99 -6.82 14.24
N THR A 82 -17.00 -6.60 13.37
CA THR A 82 -17.20 -5.84 12.12
C THR A 82 -18.10 -6.56 11.11
N SER A 83 -18.40 -7.85 11.32
CA SER A 83 -19.38 -8.57 10.48
C SER A 83 -20.81 -8.05 10.63
N HIS A 84 -21.13 -7.35 11.73
CA HIS A 84 -22.48 -6.85 12.03
C HIS A 84 -22.52 -5.43 12.58
N GLU A 85 -21.39 -4.83 12.93
CA GLU A 85 -21.28 -3.44 13.41
C GLU A 85 -20.44 -2.62 12.42
N GLU A 86 -20.81 -1.35 12.22
CA GLU A 86 -20.15 -0.45 11.27
C GLU A 86 -19.62 0.83 11.94
N GLN A 87 -20.00 1.12 13.16
CA GLN A 87 -19.54 2.30 13.89
C GLN A 87 -18.19 2.02 14.57
N ALA A 88 -17.15 2.70 14.14
CA ALA A 88 -15.77 2.45 14.59
C ALA A 88 -15.60 2.45 16.12
N HIS A 89 -16.20 3.44 16.81
CA HIS A 89 -16.10 3.54 18.27
C HIS A 89 -16.92 2.46 18.99
N VAL A 90 -18.02 1.99 18.42
CA VAL A 90 -18.79 0.86 18.97
C VAL A 90 -18.03 -0.45 18.80
N ILE A 91 -17.43 -0.67 17.64
CA ILE A 91 -16.56 -1.82 17.39
C ILE A 91 -15.41 -1.83 18.42
N MET A 92 -14.75 -0.69 18.61
CA MET A 92 -13.65 -0.57 19.56
C MET A 92 -14.08 -0.87 21.00
N ARG A 93 -15.24 -0.36 21.42
CA ARG A 93 -15.81 -0.64 22.75
C ARG A 93 -16.10 -2.13 22.94
N GLN A 94 -16.73 -2.78 21.96
CA GLN A 94 -17.04 -4.21 22.06
C GLN A 94 -15.77 -5.06 22.09
N MET A 95 -14.75 -4.71 21.29
CA MET A 95 -13.43 -5.37 21.35
C MET A 95 -12.78 -5.20 22.71
N ASN A 96 -12.81 -3.98 23.26
CA ASN A 96 -12.25 -3.67 24.57
C ASN A 96 -12.93 -4.48 25.68
N ASP A 97 -14.26 -4.51 25.71
CA ASP A 97 -15.01 -5.22 26.74
C ASP A 97 -14.72 -6.74 26.68
N ALA A 98 -14.75 -7.31 25.48
CA ALA A 98 -14.44 -8.73 25.29
C ALA A 98 -12.99 -9.09 25.70
N LEU A 99 -12.03 -8.23 25.39
CA LEU A 99 -10.63 -8.46 25.79
C LEU A 99 -10.42 -8.26 27.29
N SER A 100 -11.05 -7.24 27.89
CA SER A 100 -10.92 -6.94 29.31
C SER A 100 -11.52 -8.01 30.21
N ASP A 101 -12.62 -8.63 29.82
CA ASP A 101 -13.32 -9.66 30.60
C ASP A 101 -12.51 -10.95 30.80
N SER A 102 -11.53 -11.22 29.92
CA SER A 102 -10.68 -12.41 29.97
C SER A 102 -9.18 -12.12 30.19
N ASN A 103 -8.85 -10.92 30.69
CA ASN A 103 -7.47 -10.41 30.75
C ASN A 103 -6.80 -10.63 32.11
N GLU A 104 -6.56 -11.88 32.48
CA GLU A 104 -5.86 -12.22 33.73
C GLU A 104 -4.37 -11.79 33.74
N GLN A 105 -3.77 -11.62 32.57
CA GLN A 105 -2.35 -11.24 32.41
C GLN A 105 -2.13 -9.74 32.30
N ASN A 106 -3.16 -8.92 32.41
CA ASN A 106 -3.10 -7.45 32.25
C ASN A 106 -2.43 -7.00 30.95
N MET A 107 -2.57 -7.75 29.87
CA MET A 107 -2.08 -7.38 28.56
C MET A 107 -3.06 -6.41 27.88
N PHE A 108 -2.54 -5.43 27.23
CA PHE A 108 -3.35 -4.44 26.50
C PHE A 108 -2.88 -4.34 25.04
N VAL A 109 -3.70 -3.71 24.23
CA VAL A 109 -3.43 -3.52 22.80
C VAL A 109 -3.67 -2.08 22.42
N THR A 110 -2.67 -1.45 21.83
CA THR A 110 -2.87 -0.20 21.12
C THR A 110 -3.46 -0.53 19.74
N LEU A 111 -4.55 0.12 19.37
CA LEU A 111 -5.28 -0.21 18.13
C LEU A 111 -5.82 1.06 17.47
N PHE A 112 -5.51 1.22 16.19
CA PHE A 112 -6.24 2.13 15.31
C PHE A 112 -7.25 1.32 14.48
N LEU A 113 -8.50 1.79 14.45
CA LEU A 113 -9.57 1.15 13.70
C LEU A 113 -10.30 2.19 12.84
N GLY A 114 -10.42 1.91 11.55
CA GLY A 114 -11.13 2.75 10.59
C GLY A 114 -12.21 1.98 9.82
N VAL A 115 -13.28 2.70 9.49
CA VAL A 115 -14.35 2.28 8.60
C VAL A 115 -14.50 3.35 7.53
N LEU A 116 -14.05 3.04 6.31
CA LEU A 116 -14.09 3.95 5.17
C LEU A 116 -15.27 3.59 4.28
N ASP A 117 -16.20 4.52 4.11
CA ASP A 117 -17.22 4.45 3.06
C ASP A 117 -16.53 4.72 1.71
N ILE A 118 -16.50 3.68 0.85
CA ILE A 118 -15.72 3.74 -0.39
C ILE A 118 -16.37 4.66 -1.42
N GLU A 119 -17.68 4.82 -1.38
CA GLU A 119 -18.39 5.70 -2.30
C GLU A 119 -18.21 7.18 -1.93
N SER A 120 -18.37 7.53 -0.66
CA SER A 120 -18.35 8.93 -0.19
C SER A 120 -16.95 9.43 0.21
N GLY A 121 -16.03 8.52 0.57
CA GLY A 121 -14.73 8.86 1.16
C GLY A 121 -14.81 9.25 2.64
N GLU A 122 -15.97 9.11 3.28
CA GLU A 122 -16.10 9.39 4.71
C GLU A 122 -15.40 8.28 5.53
N LEU A 123 -14.41 8.68 6.29
CA LEU A 123 -13.67 7.80 7.21
C LEU A 123 -14.12 8.04 8.63
N HIS A 124 -14.79 7.06 9.22
CA HIS A 124 -15.04 6.98 10.66
C HIS A 124 -13.91 6.19 11.31
N TYR A 125 -13.31 6.75 12.35
CA TYR A 125 -12.19 6.08 13.01
C TYR A 125 -12.20 6.27 14.52
N CYS A 126 -11.54 5.36 15.20
CA CYS A 126 -11.30 5.41 16.62
C CYS A 126 -9.88 4.92 16.92
N ASN A 127 -9.14 5.66 17.71
CA ASN A 127 -7.78 5.32 18.09
C ASN A 127 -7.68 4.99 19.56
N ALA A 128 -7.31 3.76 19.87
CA ALA A 128 -7.11 3.26 21.24
C ALA A 128 -5.61 3.31 21.60
N GLY A 129 -5.08 4.51 21.81
CA GLY A 129 -3.71 4.73 22.26
C GLY A 129 -2.61 4.34 21.26
N HIS A 130 -2.96 4.12 19.99
CA HIS A 130 -2.02 3.76 18.93
C HIS A 130 -1.40 4.99 18.27
N ASN A 131 -0.28 4.80 17.54
CA ASN A 131 0.33 5.85 16.74
C ASN A 131 -0.69 6.43 15.74
N ALA A 132 -0.71 7.76 15.62
CA ALA A 132 -1.58 8.41 14.65
C ALA A 132 -1.14 8.06 13.22
N PRO A 133 -2.07 7.68 12.34
CA PRO A 133 -1.77 7.51 10.93
C PRO A 133 -1.34 8.81 10.26
N VAL A 134 -0.69 8.68 9.11
CA VAL A 134 -0.35 9.82 8.24
C VAL A 134 -1.29 9.84 7.05
N LEU A 135 -2.00 10.95 6.86
CA LEU A 135 -2.86 11.21 5.71
C LEU A 135 -2.21 12.28 4.84
N ASN A 136 -1.82 11.92 3.63
CA ASN A 136 -1.15 12.84 2.68
C ASN A 136 0.03 13.62 3.26
N GLY A 137 0.89 12.97 4.04
CA GLY A 137 2.06 13.59 4.64
C GLY A 137 1.81 14.34 5.94
N GLU A 138 0.57 14.40 6.43
CA GLU A 138 0.20 15.03 7.70
C GLU A 138 -0.33 14.01 8.70
N MET A 139 0.02 14.18 9.97
CA MET A 139 -0.48 13.31 11.03
C MET A 139 -1.98 13.49 11.18
N LEU A 140 -2.74 12.39 11.13
CA LEU A 140 -4.19 12.40 11.35
C LEU A 140 -4.47 12.76 12.81
N PRO A 141 -5.39 13.73 13.09
CA PRO A 141 -5.76 14.06 14.46
C PRO A 141 -6.37 12.85 15.17
N VAL A 142 -5.89 12.53 16.38
CA VAL A 142 -6.42 11.44 17.20
C VAL A 142 -6.73 11.93 18.61
N LEU A 143 -7.85 11.47 19.16
CA LEU A 143 -8.24 11.78 20.54
C LEU A 143 -7.57 10.82 21.53
N PRO A 144 -7.32 11.25 22.78
CA PRO A 144 -6.67 10.43 23.80
C PRO A 144 -7.64 9.39 24.37
N ASN A 145 -7.72 8.22 23.76
CA ASN A 145 -8.39 7.04 24.29
C ASN A 145 -7.38 6.08 24.94
N LEU A 146 -7.83 5.25 25.87
CA LEU A 146 -7.04 4.17 26.42
C LEU A 146 -6.81 3.05 25.38
N PRO A 147 -5.69 2.31 25.47
CA PRO A 147 -5.58 1.03 24.77
C PRO A 147 -6.72 0.08 25.16
N ILE A 148 -7.07 -0.85 24.29
CA ILE A 148 -8.06 -1.88 24.61
C ILE A 148 -7.47 -2.92 25.57
N GLY A 149 -8.31 -3.43 26.47
CA GLY A 149 -7.92 -4.36 27.52
C GLY A 149 -7.49 -3.73 28.84
N VAL A 150 -7.37 -2.40 28.93
CA VAL A 150 -7.00 -1.68 30.16
C VAL A 150 -8.17 -1.56 31.13
N ALA A 151 -9.33 -1.16 30.64
CA ALA A 151 -10.51 -0.92 31.47
C ALA A 151 -11.79 -1.28 30.73
N SER A 152 -12.55 -2.24 31.25
CA SER A 152 -13.88 -2.57 30.73
C SER A 152 -14.82 -1.38 30.89
N GLY A 153 -15.74 -1.20 29.95
CA GLY A 153 -16.72 -0.11 29.96
C GLY A 153 -16.15 1.27 29.61
N PHE A 154 -14.91 1.37 29.15
CA PHE A 154 -14.33 2.65 28.71
C PHE A 154 -15.12 3.20 27.49
N GLU A 155 -15.43 4.49 27.54
CA GLU A 155 -16.15 5.21 26.47
C GLU A 155 -15.17 5.76 25.44
N PHE A 156 -15.06 5.06 24.30
CA PHE A 156 -14.21 5.51 23.18
C PHE A 156 -14.86 6.65 22.40
N GLN A 157 -14.07 7.67 22.08
CA GLN A 157 -14.55 8.84 21.33
C GLN A 157 -14.46 8.59 19.83
N PRO A 158 -15.59 8.78 19.09
CA PRO A 158 -15.60 8.68 17.64
C PRO A 158 -14.93 9.90 16.99
N GLN A 159 -14.28 9.68 15.85
CA GLN A 159 -13.78 10.73 14.99
C GLN A 159 -14.14 10.45 13.54
N THR A 160 -14.23 11.50 12.74
CA THR A 160 -14.58 11.43 11.33
C THR A 160 -13.71 12.40 10.53
N THR A 161 -13.30 11.98 9.35
CA THR A 161 -12.64 12.81 8.35
C THR A 161 -13.06 12.37 6.95
N THR A 162 -12.72 13.14 5.93
CA THR A 162 -12.97 12.79 4.53
C THR A 162 -11.66 12.45 3.85
N ILE A 163 -11.62 11.30 3.20
CA ILE A 163 -10.53 10.89 2.32
C ILE A 163 -10.92 11.28 0.90
N HIS A 164 -10.05 11.99 0.22
CA HIS A 164 -10.28 12.48 -1.14
C HIS A 164 -9.58 11.58 -2.18
N HIS A 165 -9.95 11.79 -3.43
CA HIS A 165 -9.36 11.11 -4.58
C HIS A 165 -7.81 11.15 -4.53
N ASN A 166 -7.17 9.99 -4.75
CA ASN A 166 -5.73 9.78 -4.67
C ASN A 166 -5.08 10.00 -3.29
N ASP A 167 -5.84 10.23 -2.23
CA ASP A 167 -5.29 10.34 -0.90
C ASP A 167 -4.60 9.05 -0.46
N LEU A 168 -3.49 9.22 0.24
CA LEU A 168 -2.69 8.13 0.80
C LEU A 168 -2.78 8.13 2.32
N LEU A 169 -3.28 7.04 2.88
CA LEU A 169 -3.30 6.79 4.31
C LEU A 169 -2.22 5.77 4.67
N PHE A 170 -1.29 6.18 5.51
CA PHE A 170 -0.18 5.36 5.98
C PHE A 170 -0.33 5.06 7.47
N LEU A 171 -0.49 3.78 7.80
CA LEU A 171 -0.60 3.28 9.17
C LEU A 171 0.66 2.47 9.51
N TYR A 172 1.10 2.57 10.74
CA TYR A 172 2.34 1.95 11.19
C TYR A 172 2.29 1.62 12.68
N THR A 173 3.20 0.80 13.15
CA THR A 173 3.47 0.56 14.57
C THR A 173 4.76 1.25 15.00
N ASP A 174 4.94 1.44 16.29
CA ASP A 174 6.09 2.15 16.87
C ASP A 174 7.44 1.49 16.55
N GLY A 175 7.46 0.20 16.21
CA GLY A 175 8.65 -0.47 15.71
C GLY A 175 9.28 0.18 14.47
N LEU A 176 8.52 1.03 13.73
CA LEU A 176 9.04 1.85 12.65
C LEU A 176 9.83 3.06 13.21
N THR A 177 9.15 3.90 13.98
CA THR A 177 9.70 5.18 14.46
C THR A 177 10.68 5.02 15.60
N GLU A 178 10.55 3.96 16.39
CA GLU A 178 11.45 3.64 17.51
C GLU A 178 12.59 2.68 17.13
N ALA A 179 12.71 2.30 15.83
CA ALA A 179 13.84 1.52 15.36
C ALA A 179 15.17 2.23 15.70
N GLU A 180 16.06 1.52 16.40
CA GLU A 180 17.32 2.08 16.90
C GLU A 180 18.52 1.64 16.05
N ASN A 181 19.48 2.55 15.88
CA ASN A 181 20.78 2.23 15.33
C ASN A 181 21.76 1.80 16.45
N THR A 182 23.01 1.50 16.09
CA THR A 182 24.06 1.08 17.04
C THR A 182 24.47 2.17 18.05
N ARG A 183 24.05 3.41 17.85
CA ARG A 183 24.24 4.55 18.75
C ARG A 183 23.03 4.83 19.63
N HIS A 184 22.00 3.97 19.58
CA HIS A 184 20.73 4.13 20.29
C HIS A 184 19.93 5.38 19.86
N GLU A 185 20.15 5.86 18.66
CA GLU A 185 19.33 6.91 18.06
C GLU A 185 18.11 6.26 17.41
N GLN A 186 16.94 6.86 17.58
CA GLN A 186 15.69 6.37 16.96
C GLN A 186 15.54 6.90 15.55
N PHE A 187 14.89 6.12 14.68
CA PHE A 187 14.54 6.51 13.32
C PHE A 187 13.69 7.78 13.30
N GLY A 188 12.61 7.82 14.07
CA GLY A 188 11.79 8.99 14.36
C GLY A 188 10.75 9.32 13.30
N GLU A 189 9.74 10.07 13.72
CA GLU A 189 8.63 10.51 12.85
C GLU A 189 9.09 11.43 11.72
N GLN A 190 10.07 12.28 11.97
CA GLN A 190 10.54 13.25 10.98
C GLN A 190 11.12 12.55 9.73
N ARG A 191 11.93 11.50 9.91
CA ARG A 191 12.46 10.72 8.78
C ARG A 191 11.34 9.99 8.04
N MET A 192 10.41 9.40 8.78
CA MET A 192 9.23 8.75 8.20
C MET A 192 8.44 9.72 7.32
N LEU A 193 8.11 10.91 7.82
CA LEU A 193 7.36 11.92 7.07
C LEU A 193 8.13 12.42 5.83
N GLN A 194 9.45 12.59 5.92
CA GLN A 194 10.29 12.98 4.78
C GLN A 194 10.27 11.92 3.66
N ILE A 195 10.33 10.64 4.03
CA ILE A 195 10.27 9.54 3.06
C ILE A 195 8.89 9.50 2.40
N LEU A 196 7.81 9.61 3.17
CA LEU A 196 6.45 9.66 2.64
C LEU A 196 6.26 10.84 1.68
N ASP A 197 6.84 11.99 1.99
CA ASP A 197 6.80 13.16 1.10
C ASP A 197 7.53 12.92 -0.23
N GLN A 198 8.68 12.27 -0.19
CA GLN A 198 9.45 11.91 -1.38
C GLN A 198 8.77 10.84 -2.24
N GLN A 199 7.92 9.99 -1.64
CA GLN A 199 7.27 8.85 -2.27
C GLN A 199 5.79 9.09 -2.60
N ARG A 200 5.32 10.32 -2.64
CA ARG A 200 3.88 10.68 -2.75
C ARG A 200 3.17 10.05 -3.94
N GLY A 201 3.80 9.94 -5.10
CA GLY A 201 3.20 9.38 -6.31
C GLY A 201 3.31 7.87 -6.43
N GLU A 202 4.01 7.23 -5.50
CA GLU A 202 4.30 5.81 -5.59
C GLU A 202 3.12 4.93 -5.12
N ARG A 203 3.06 3.71 -5.61
CA ARG A 203 2.09 2.72 -5.17
C ARG A 203 2.37 2.26 -3.72
N PRO A 204 1.36 1.80 -2.99
CA PRO A 204 1.51 1.36 -1.60
C PRO A 204 2.63 0.36 -1.36
N ARG A 205 2.79 -0.66 -2.22
CA ARG A 205 3.88 -1.63 -2.12
C ARG A 205 5.25 -0.98 -2.19
N HIS A 206 5.46 -0.09 -3.15
CA HIS A 206 6.73 0.61 -3.31
C HIS A 206 7.06 1.47 -2.08
N ILE A 207 6.06 2.17 -1.53
CA ILE A 207 6.22 2.97 -0.32
C ILE A 207 6.68 2.11 0.86
N THR A 208 6.06 0.95 1.08
CA THR A 208 6.48 0.04 2.16
C THR A 208 7.88 -0.51 1.93
N ASP A 209 8.22 -0.91 0.71
CA ASP A 209 9.54 -1.45 0.37
C ASP A 209 10.64 -0.39 0.59
N MET A 210 10.39 0.86 0.18
CA MET A 210 11.32 1.98 0.39
C MET A 210 11.46 2.33 1.88
N MET A 211 10.35 2.38 2.62
CA MET A 211 10.38 2.65 4.05
C MET A 211 11.15 1.57 4.80
N GLU A 212 10.93 0.32 4.48
CA GLU A 212 11.64 -0.82 5.06
C GLU A 212 13.15 -0.76 4.77
N ALA A 213 13.53 -0.43 3.53
CA ALA A 213 14.91 -0.26 3.13
C ALA A 213 15.61 0.89 3.87
N GLU A 214 14.94 2.01 4.05
CA GLU A 214 15.46 3.17 4.80
C GLU A 214 15.63 2.86 6.29
N VAL A 215 14.67 2.19 6.91
CA VAL A 215 14.78 1.72 8.29
C VAL A 215 15.95 0.74 8.43
N ALA A 216 16.07 -0.23 7.54
CA ALA A 216 17.17 -1.20 7.56
C ALA A 216 18.54 -0.53 7.40
N SER A 217 18.65 0.45 6.52
CA SER A 217 19.87 1.24 6.33
C SER A 217 20.24 2.04 7.57
N PHE A 218 19.26 2.65 8.23
CA PHE A 218 19.44 3.41 9.46
C PHE A 218 19.86 2.53 10.64
N VAL A 219 19.19 1.40 10.82
CA VAL A 219 19.47 0.42 11.90
C VAL A 219 20.86 -0.18 11.74
N GLY A 220 21.27 -0.50 10.51
CA GLY A 220 22.57 -1.07 10.19
C GLY A 220 22.78 -2.43 10.88
N ALA A 221 23.85 -2.54 11.66
CA ALA A 221 24.21 -3.78 12.36
C ALA A 221 23.46 -4.00 13.69
N ALA A 222 22.62 -3.06 14.15
CA ALA A 222 21.81 -3.24 15.35
C ALA A 222 20.72 -4.31 15.14
N GLN A 223 20.35 -4.99 16.21
CA GLN A 223 19.24 -5.94 16.17
C GLN A 223 17.90 -5.19 16.13
N GLN A 224 16.93 -5.75 15.40
CA GLN A 224 15.56 -5.26 15.42
C GLN A 224 15.00 -5.39 16.85
N SER A 225 14.55 -4.25 17.42
CA SER A 225 14.10 -4.17 18.80
C SER A 225 12.62 -4.52 18.97
N ASP A 226 11.80 -4.23 17.96
CA ASP A 226 10.37 -4.45 17.98
C ASP A 226 9.82 -4.91 16.63
N ASP A 227 8.57 -5.40 16.62
CA ASP A 227 7.86 -5.74 15.40
C ASP A 227 7.66 -4.49 14.55
N LEU A 228 7.79 -4.62 13.24
CA LEU A 228 7.61 -3.53 12.30
C LEU A 228 6.43 -3.83 11.39
N THR A 229 5.41 -2.98 11.47
CA THR A 229 4.17 -3.14 10.71
C THR A 229 3.84 -1.87 9.96
N MET A 230 3.42 -2.02 8.72
CA MET A 230 2.89 -0.94 7.88
C MET A 230 1.65 -1.43 7.14
N LEU A 231 0.65 -0.57 7.04
CA LEU A 231 -0.52 -0.73 6.18
C LEU A 231 -0.73 0.58 5.41
N VAL A 232 -0.72 0.49 4.09
CA VAL A 232 -0.83 1.65 3.22
C VAL A 232 -2.05 1.51 2.33
N ILE A 233 -2.89 2.54 2.32
CA ILE A 233 -4.15 2.58 1.58
C ILE A 233 -4.14 3.82 0.70
N ARG A 234 -4.26 3.62 -0.62
CA ARG A 234 -4.55 4.70 -1.57
C ARG A 234 -6.00 4.60 -2.00
N TYR A 235 -6.73 5.69 -1.84
CA TYR A 235 -8.17 5.78 -2.07
C TYR A 235 -8.48 6.35 -3.45
N GLN A 236 -9.46 5.75 -4.13
CA GLN A 236 -9.94 6.17 -5.45
C GLN A 236 -8.81 6.38 -6.46
N THR A 237 -7.99 5.36 -6.66
CA THR A 237 -7.00 5.36 -7.72
C THR A 237 -7.68 5.37 -9.09
N ASP A 238 -7.18 6.23 -9.99
CA ASP A 238 -7.50 6.14 -11.41
C ASP A 238 -6.76 4.94 -11.99
N ALA A 239 -7.47 3.90 -12.36
CA ALA A 239 -6.88 2.69 -12.88
C ALA A 239 -7.74 2.04 -13.97
N ILE A 240 -7.08 1.32 -14.87
CA ILE A 240 -7.73 0.51 -15.91
C ILE A 240 -7.09 -0.88 -15.94
N LEU A 241 -7.92 -1.91 -16.09
CA LEU A 241 -7.50 -3.29 -16.29
C LEU A 241 -7.90 -3.74 -17.68
N MET A 242 -6.93 -4.22 -18.45
CA MET A 242 -7.12 -4.69 -19.82
C MET A 242 -6.62 -6.12 -19.97
N ARG A 243 -7.12 -6.84 -20.96
CA ARG A 243 -6.53 -8.10 -21.42
C ARG A 243 -5.37 -7.82 -22.39
N ASN A 244 -4.51 -8.80 -22.60
CA ASN A 244 -3.44 -8.74 -23.61
C ASN A 244 -3.98 -8.86 -25.05
N ASP A 245 -4.92 -7.98 -25.38
CA ASP A 245 -5.56 -7.87 -26.68
C ASP A 245 -5.35 -6.44 -27.23
N ILE A 246 -4.59 -6.35 -28.31
CA ILE A 246 -4.25 -5.06 -28.94
C ILE A 246 -5.49 -4.25 -29.35
N GLN A 247 -6.63 -4.90 -29.54
CA GLN A 247 -7.90 -4.23 -29.86
C GLN A 247 -8.45 -3.42 -28.69
N GLN A 248 -7.91 -3.58 -27.47
CA GLN A 248 -8.26 -2.78 -26.30
C GLN A 248 -7.48 -1.46 -26.19
N ILE A 249 -6.50 -1.20 -27.04
CA ILE A 249 -5.73 0.06 -27.02
C ILE A 249 -6.63 1.31 -27.14
N PRO A 250 -7.69 1.35 -27.97
CA PRO A 250 -8.61 2.51 -27.95
C PRO A 250 -9.25 2.78 -26.59
N THR A 251 -9.54 1.74 -25.80
CA THR A 251 -10.06 1.90 -24.43
C THR A 251 -9.04 2.57 -23.50
N LEU A 252 -7.75 2.30 -23.67
CA LEU A 252 -6.69 3.01 -22.97
C LEU A 252 -6.70 4.51 -23.31
N ALA A 253 -6.82 4.85 -24.59
CA ALA A 253 -6.88 6.24 -25.04
C ALA A 253 -8.08 6.99 -24.45
N GLU A 254 -9.27 6.37 -24.47
CA GLU A 254 -10.49 6.93 -23.85
C GLU A 254 -10.30 7.15 -22.34
N TRP A 255 -9.65 6.20 -21.66
CA TRP A 255 -9.35 6.32 -20.23
C TRP A 255 -8.40 7.50 -19.95
N VAL A 256 -7.34 7.66 -20.75
CA VAL A 256 -6.39 8.80 -20.60
C VAL A 256 -7.08 10.13 -20.85
N GLU A 257 -7.97 10.21 -21.87
CA GLU A 257 -8.76 11.41 -22.14
C GLU A 257 -9.70 11.80 -20.99
N GLY A 258 -10.16 10.82 -20.22
CA GLY A 258 -10.98 11.01 -19.03
C GLY A 258 -10.21 11.50 -17.79
N LEU A 259 -8.88 11.44 -17.81
CA LEU A 259 -8.05 11.88 -16.69
C LEU A 259 -7.93 13.41 -16.66
N SER A 260 -7.82 13.99 -15.46
CA SER A 260 -7.61 15.43 -15.26
C SER A 260 -6.15 15.82 -15.50
N ILE A 261 -5.65 15.63 -16.73
CA ILE A 261 -4.29 16.03 -17.13
C ILE A 261 -4.33 17.26 -18.05
N PRO A 262 -3.26 18.08 -18.08
CA PRO A 262 -3.17 19.21 -19.00
C PRO A 262 -3.36 18.78 -20.46
N MET A 263 -4.16 19.54 -21.21
CA MET A 263 -4.54 19.18 -22.59
C MET A 263 -3.32 19.00 -23.51
N GLU A 264 -2.29 19.81 -23.34
CA GLU A 264 -1.04 19.73 -24.09
C GLU A 264 -0.23 18.46 -23.84
N LEU A 265 -0.45 17.80 -22.69
CA LEU A 265 0.23 16.54 -22.32
C LEU A 265 -0.59 15.30 -22.69
N ASN A 266 -1.85 15.45 -23.04
CA ASN A 266 -2.72 14.33 -23.34
C ASN A 266 -2.17 13.45 -24.47
N MET A 267 -1.82 14.06 -25.59
CA MET A 267 -1.27 13.35 -26.75
C MET A 267 0.08 12.67 -26.47
N PRO A 268 1.10 13.36 -25.90
CA PRO A 268 2.37 12.72 -25.54
C PRO A 268 2.21 11.56 -24.56
N ILE A 269 1.38 11.72 -23.54
CA ILE A 269 1.12 10.67 -22.53
C ILE A 269 0.40 9.49 -23.17
N ASN A 270 -0.63 9.74 -23.97
CA ASN A 270 -1.36 8.70 -24.69
C ASN A 270 -0.41 7.85 -25.53
N LEU A 271 0.45 8.50 -26.32
CA LEU A 271 1.40 7.82 -27.18
C LEU A 271 2.41 7.00 -26.38
N ALA A 272 2.95 7.53 -25.29
CA ALA A 272 3.88 6.80 -24.42
C ALA A 272 3.23 5.57 -23.78
N LEU A 273 1.99 5.70 -23.29
CA LEU A 273 1.24 4.60 -22.68
C LEU A 273 0.84 3.55 -23.73
N GLU A 274 0.39 3.98 -24.90
CA GLU A 274 0.05 3.08 -26.00
C GLU A 274 1.25 2.19 -26.39
N GLU A 275 2.43 2.77 -26.54
CA GLU A 275 3.65 2.03 -26.84
C GLU A 275 4.03 1.05 -25.74
N ALA A 276 4.03 1.51 -24.49
CA ALA A 276 4.40 0.67 -23.35
C ALA A 276 3.41 -0.49 -23.13
N VAL A 277 2.11 -0.21 -23.20
CA VAL A 277 1.04 -1.20 -23.01
C VAL A 277 0.97 -2.18 -24.20
N SER A 278 1.11 -1.71 -25.41
CA SER A 278 1.15 -2.57 -26.60
C SER A 278 2.29 -3.58 -26.53
N ASN A 279 3.46 -3.16 -26.06
CA ASN A 279 4.60 -4.06 -25.86
C ASN A 279 4.27 -5.18 -24.85
N VAL A 280 3.59 -4.86 -23.75
CA VAL A 280 3.12 -5.87 -22.79
C VAL A 280 2.11 -6.82 -23.45
N MET A 281 1.11 -6.29 -24.14
CA MET A 281 0.07 -7.10 -24.79
C MET A 281 0.65 -8.08 -25.82
N LEU A 282 1.65 -7.65 -26.59
CA LEU A 282 2.22 -8.45 -27.67
C LEU A 282 3.29 -9.45 -27.20
N TYR A 283 4.05 -9.11 -26.15
CA TYR A 283 5.26 -9.85 -25.84
C TYR A 283 5.30 -10.46 -24.43
N ALA A 284 4.54 -9.95 -23.47
CA ALA A 284 4.61 -10.44 -22.08
C ALA A 284 3.96 -11.82 -21.88
N TYR A 285 3.02 -12.19 -22.74
CA TYR A 285 2.22 -13.41 -22.59
C TYR A 285 2.30 -14.30 -23.84
N PRO A 286 3.46 -14.88 -24.18
CA PRO A 286 3.61 -15.67 -25.39
C PRO A 286 2.66 -16.88 -25.40
N GLY A 287 1.84 -16.99 -26.48
CA GLY A 287 0.90 -18.09 -26.65
C GLY A 287 -0.33 -18.07 -25.73
N ARG A 288 -0.54 -16.97 -24.97
CA ARG A 288 -1.68 -16.81 -24.07
C ARG A 288 -2.53 -15.61 -24.48
N ASN A 289 -3.84 -15.70 -24.22
CA ASN A 289 -4.83 -14.65 -24.45
C ASN A 289 -5.58 -14.22 -23.17
N ASP A 290 -5.19 -14.76 -22.03
CA ASP A 290 -5.78 -14.50 -20.71
C ASP A 290 -4.92 -13.57 -19.83
N GLY A 291 -3.83 -13.04 -20.41
CA GLY A 291 -2.95 -12.10 -19.73
C GLY A 291 -3.66 -10.79 -19.42
N LYS A 292 -3.25 -10.15 -18.33
CA LYS A 292 -3.81 -8.88 -17.86
C LYS A 292 -2.74 -7.81 -17.82
N VAL A 293 -3.13 -6.59 -18.18
CA VAL A 293 -2.33 -5.37 -18.06
C VAL A 293 -3.11 -4.39 -17.21
N TYR A 294 -2.51 -3.97 -16.13
CA TYR A 294 -3.07 -2.99 -15.20
C TYR A 294 -2.31 -1.68 -15.35
N VAL A 295 -3.02 -0.57 -15.51
CA VAL A 295 -2.44 0.77 -15.57
C VAL A 295 -3.08 1.63 -14.50
N GLU A 296 -2.26 2.26 -13.68
CA GLU A 296 -2.66 3.16 -12.59
C GLU A 296 -2.09 4.55 -12.83
N TYR A 297 -2.86 5.58 -12.50
CA TYR A 297 -2.44 6.97 -12.57
C TYR A 297 -2.56 7.65 -11.21
N VAL A 298 -1.54 8.38 -10.82
CA VAL A 298 -1.52 9.23 -9.64
C VAL A 298 -0.95 10.59 -9.99
N GLU A 299 -1.64 11.64 -9.57
CA GLU A 299 -1.14 13.01 -9.61
C GLU A 299 -0.62 13.41 -8.24
N THR A 300 0.55 14.02 -8.22
CA THR A 300 1.11 14.61 -7.00
C THR A 300 1.46 16.08 -7.23
N GLU A 301 1.26 16.88 -6.20
CA GLU A 301 1.64 18.29 -6.21
C GLU A 301 2.73 18.52 -5.15
N THR A 302 3.83 19.10 -5.58
CA THR A 302 4.97 19.44 -4.72
C THR A 302 5.27 20.93 -4.87
N PRO A 303 6.06 21.55 -3.96
CA PRO A 303 6.52 22.93 -4.15
C PRO A 303 7.27 23.19 -5.47
N GLU A 304 7.80 22.12 -6.08
CA GLU A 304 8.55 22.16 -7.35
C GLU A 304 7.66 22.04 -8.59
N GLY A 305 6.36 21.72 -8.40
CA GLY A 305 5.39 21.56 -9.47
C GLY A 305 4.56 20.28 -9.35
N LYS A 306 3.76 20.06 -10.36
CA LYS A 306 2.88 18.90 -10.46
C LYS A 306 3.61 17.74 -11.16
N THR A 307 3.41 16.52 -10.67
CA THR A 307 4.00 15.31 -11.24
C THR A 307 2.90 14.29 -11.54
N LEU A 308 2.89 13.77 -12.76
CA LEU A 308 1.96 12.73 -13.23
C LEU A 308 2.71 11.40 -13.27
N VAL A 309 2.21 10.41 -12.53
CA VAL A 309 2.84 9.09 -12.40
C VAL A 309 1.91 8.02 -12.95
N PHE A 310 2.39 7.28 -13.94
CA PHE A 310 1.69 6.13 -14.51
C PHE A 310 2.45 4.85 -14.20
N THR A 311 1.77 3.87 -13.64
CA THR A 311 2.36 2.56 -13.32
C THR A 311 1.68 1.48 -14.14
N ILE A 312 2.45 0.78 -14.95
CA ILE A 312 1.98 -0.33 -15.80
C ILE A 312 2.46 -1.63 -15.16
N SER A 313 1.55 -2.54 -14.87
CA SER A 313 1.90 -3.83 -14.28
C SER A 313 1.31 -5.00 -15.06
N ASP A 314 2.09 -6.07 -15.18
CA ASP A 314 1.69 -7.33 -15.77
C ASP A 314 2.35 -8.52 -15.08
N SER A 315 1.77 -9.71 -15.22
CA SER A 315 2.32 -10.97 -14.69
C SER A 315 2.93 -11.85 -15.78
N GLY A 316 3.39 -11.24 -16.85
CA GLY A 316 4.02 -11.91 -17.97
C GLY A 316 5.48 -12.28 -17.72
N VAL A 317 6.16 -12.67 -18.77
CA VAL A 317 7.60 -12.98 -18.72
C VAL A 317 8.40 -11.76 -18.29
N ALA A 318 9.47 -11.98 -17.52
CA ALA A 318 10.33 -10.90 -17.05
C ALA A 318 10.98 -10.17 -18.24
N PHE A 319 10.75 -8.87 -18.31
CA PHE A 319 11.33 -8.00 -19.33
C PHE A 319 11.55 -6.60 -18.78
N ASP A 320 12.80 -6.16 -18.76
CA ASP A 320 13.16 -4.80 -18.35
C ASP A 320 13.36 -3.91 -19.59
N PRO A 321 12.39 -3.06 -19.95
CA PRO A 321 12.53 -2.17 -21.10
C PRO A 321 13.60 -1.09 -20.90
N THR A 322 14.01 -0.79 -19.66
CA THR A 322 15.03 0.22 -19.40
C THR A 322 16.43 -0.24 -19.82
N GLN A 323 16.64 -1.54 -19.95
CA GLN A 323 17.92 -2.13 -20.42
C GLN A 323 17.98 -2.29 -21.95
N THR A 324 16.87 -2.00 -22.65
CA THR A 324 16.84 -2.06 -24.12
C THR A 324 17.72 -0.93 -24.67
N PRO A 325 18.72 -1.20 -25.54
CA PRO A 325 19.51 -0.16 -26.18
C PRO A 325 18.62 0.81 -26.98
N ASP A 326 19.05 2.06 -27.11
CA ASP A 326 18.37 2.99 -27.96
C ASP A 326 18.31 2.47 -29.41
N ALA A 327 17.16 2.62 -30.03
CA ALA A 327 17.00 2.19 -31.42
C ALA A 327 17.95 3.01 -32.32
N ASP A 328 18.70 2.33 -33.18
CA ASP A 328 19.46 3.01 -34.22
C ASP A 328 18.47 3.56 -35.28
N ILE A 329 18.18 4.84 -35.17
CA ILE A 329 17.25 5.54 -36.08
C ILE A 329 17.79 5.70 -37.50
N THR A 330 19.09 5.37 -37.72
CA THR A 330 19.70 5.41 -39.06
C THR A 330 19.43 4.14 -39.87
N LEU A 331 19.00 3.04 -39.21
CA LEU A 331 18.62 1.79 -39.88
C LEU A 331 17.22 1.87 -40.50
N SER A 332 17.01 1.14 -41.58
CA SER A 332 15.70 1.01 -42.20
C SER A 332 14.71 0.27 -41.27
N ALA A 333 13.40 0.43 -41.49
CA ALA A 333 12.37 -0.21 -40.68
C ALA A 333 12.48 -1.75 -40.66
N GLU A 334 13.03 -2.35 -41.72
CA GLU A 334 13.22 -3.80 -41.89
C GLU A 334 14.46 -4.33 -41.11
N GLU A 335 15.43 -3.48 -40.85
CA GLU A 335 16.69 -3.81 -40.16
C GLU A 335 16.66 -3.55 -38.64
N ARG A 336 15.59 -2.90 -38.14
CA ARG A 336 15.44 -2.56 -36.71
C ARG A 336 14.94 -3.76 -35.92
N ALA A 337 15.50 -3.94 -34.72
CA ALA A 337 14.97 -4.91 -33.77
C ALA A 337 13.52 -4.59 -33.40
N ILE A 338 12.67 -5.59 -33.38
CA ILE A 338 11.26 -5.46 -32.97
C ILE A 338 11.21 -4.95 -31.53
N GLY A 339 10.50 -3.84 -31.28
CA GLY A 339 10.29 -3.26 -29.95
C GLY A 339 11.22 -2.12 -29.53
N GLY A 340 12.37 -1.92 -30.22
CA GLY A 340 13.34 -0.89 -29.82
C GLY A 340 12.87 0.56 -30.04
N LEU A 341 12.07 0.81 -31.07
CA LEU A 341 11.59 2.16 -31.40
C LEU A 341 10.55 2.67 -30.41
N GLY A 342 9.66 1.79 -29.94
CA GLY A 342 8.61 2.17 -28.98
C GLY A 342 9.17 2.61 -27.63
N ILE A 343 10.14 1.88 -27.09
CA ILE A 343 10.79 2.25 -25.82
C ILE A 343 11.59 3.55 -25.98
N HIS A 344 12.26 3.77 -27.11
CA HIS A 344 12.94 5.02 -27.39
C HIS A 344 11.95 6.19 -27.38
N LEU A 345 10.78 6.04 -27.99
CA LEU A 345 9.72 7.05 -27.98
C LEU A 345 9.22 7.34 -26.56
N VAL A 346 8.99 6.31 -25.75
CA VAL A 346 8.60 6.48 -24.33
C VAL A 346 9.65 7.30 -23.57
N ARG A 347 10.97 7.01 -23.78
CA ARG A 347 12.05 7.78 -23.16
C ARG A 347 12.07 9.24 -23.58
N GLN A 348 11.67 9.56 -24.81
CA GLN A 348 11.61 10.95 -25.28
C GLN A 348 10.42 11.72 -24.75
N LEU A 349 9.30 11.05 -24.51
CA LEU A 349 8.03 11.67 -24.12
C LEU A 349 7.90 11.81 -22.59
N MET A 350 8.52 10.92 -21.81
CA MET A 350 8.45 10.91 -20.36
C MET A 350 9.74 11.42 -19.75
N ASP A 351 9.65 12.05 -18.57
CA ASP A 351 10.80 12.62 -17.88
C ASP A 351 11.61 11.59 -17.10
N GLU A 352 10.95 10.51 -16.68
CA GLU A 352 11.57 9.38 -15.96
C GLU A 352 10.88 8.07 -16.29
N ILE A 353 11.68 7.01 -16.41
CA ILE A 353 11.23 5.64 -16.60
C ILE A 353 11.95 4.76 -15.60
N ARG A 354 11.18 3.98 -14.83
CA ARG A 354 11.71 3.01 -13.87
C ARG A 354 11.06 1.65 -14.08
N TYR A 355 11.85 0.60 -13.91
CA TYR A 355 11.36 -0.77 -13.94
C TYR A 355 11.75 -1.50 -12.66
N GLU A 356 10.84 -2.31 -12.16
CA GLU A 356 11.11 -3.29 -11.12
C GLU A 356 10.33 -4.58 -11.36
N ARG A 357 10.86 -5.68 -10.83
CA ARG A 357 10.13 -6.95 -10.76
C ARG A 357 9.84 -7.27 -9.31
N SER A 358 8.56 -7.42 -8.98
CA SER A 358 8.09 -7.69 -7.63
C SER A 358 6.89 -8.63 -7.67
N ASP A 359 6.88 -9.66 -6.83
CA ASP A 359 5.80 -10.67 -6.74
C ASP A 359 5.43 -11.27 -8.12
N ASP A 360 6.45 -11.64 -8.92
CA ASP A 360 6.31 -12.16 -10.28
C ASP A 360 5.59 -11.22 -11.27
N LYS A 361 5.53 -9.93 -10.95
CA LYS A 361 5.01 -8.89 -11.85
C LYS A 361 6.12 -8.01 -12.40
N ASN A 362 6.01 -7.66 -13.67
CA ASN A 362 6.72 -6.52 -14.23
C ASN A 362 5.98 -5.24 -13.82
N ILE A 363 6.73 -4.24 -13.40
CA ILE A 363 6.18 -2.94 -12.99
C ILE A 363 7.02 -1.86 -13.64
N LEU A 364 6.40 -1.17 -14.59
CA LEU A 364 7.01 -0.05 -15.30
C LEU A 364 6.35 1.25 -14.84
N THR A 365 7.14 2.16 -14.30
CA THR A 365 6.68 3.47 -13.84
C THR A 365 7.17 4.55 -14.80
N LEU A 366 6.24 5.35 -15.31
CA LEU A 366 6.48 6.48 -16.19
C LEU A 366 6.10 7.75 -15.47
N VAL A 367 7.01 8.73 -15.46
CA VAL A 367 6.83 10.00 -14.74
C VAL A 367 6.87 11.16 -15.73
N LYS A 368 5.90 12.07 -15.63
CA LYS A 368 5.85 13.33 -16.37
C LYS A 368 5.73 14.50 -15.40
N ARG A 369 6.65 15.45 -15.50
CA ARG A 369 6.62 16.68 -14.72
C ARG A 369 5.92 17.79 -15.51
N VAL A 370 5.10 18.60 -14.79
CA VAL A 370 4.30 19.67 -15.38
C VAL A 370 4.77 21.00 -14.86
#